data_939113920eb706d63fba13e6c9db3eee
#
_entry.id   939113920eb706d63fba13e6c9db3eee
#
_cell.length_a   1.000
_cell.length_b   1.000
_cell.length_c   1.000
_cell.angle_alpha   90.00
_cell.angle_beta   90.00
_cell.angle_gamma   90.00
#
_symmetry.space_group_name_H-M   'P 1'
#
loop_
_entity.id
_entity.type
_entity.pdbx_description
1 polymer ?
#
loop_
_entity_poly.entity_id
_entity_poly.type
_entity_poly.pdbx_seq_one_letter_code
_entity_poly.pdbx_strand_id
1 'polypeptide(L)'
;MKKRILITLLAAISVTSLLPAAVRTVPGASAATAAASIKFANGVYLGAVKNGLPHGKGKLTWSNNKWYMGDFVQGKRSGAGKYYNEYISEDGRTHRTVYNGAWKNDQMSGTGTLTDKVTEPTGEVVSNAITTGEFGSNVWKSGYQVMHAVADPDYSFMYKGNGTTISIWGTNGSLLQQWKEGNLFRVQYQKGQVYKEYWIFPTETAAEEKAKQASIRYLKNIASQAAPHLAKFEQLAKQVPLK
;
A
#
# COMPACT_ATOMS: atom_id res chain seq x y z
N MET A 1 27.46 12.06 -13.61
CA MET A 1 26.84 12.15 -12.27
C MET A 1 25.48 11.47 -12.36
N LYS A 2 25.41 10.20 -11.99
CA LYS A 2 24.15 9.40 -12.05
C LYS A 2 23.28 9.79 -10.85
N LYS A 3 22.17 10.51 -11.07
CA LYS A 3 21.15 10.74 -10.03
C LYS A 3 20.47 9.41 -9.72
N ARG A 4 20.72 8.87 -8.53
CA ARG A 4 19.98 7.73 -7.98
C ARG A 4 18.56 8.23 -7.68
N ILE A 5 17.60 7.83 -8.49
CA ILE A 5 16.18 8.02 -8.18
C ILE A 5 15.81 6.90 -7.20
N LEU A 6 15.92 7.20 -5.92
CA LEU A 6 15.38 6.37 -4.86
C LEU A 6 13.92 6.79 -4.69
N ILE A 7 13.00 6.12 -5.35
CA ILE A 7 11.56 6.33 -5.12
C ILE A 7 11.22 5.57 -3.84
N THR A 8 11.40 6.24 -2.70
CA THR A 8 10.88 5.76 -1.42
C THR A 8 9.49 6.35 -1.26
N LEU A 9 8.46 5.59 -1.65
CA LEU A 9 7.08 5.98 -1.38
C LEU A 9 6.78 5.71 0.10
N LEU A 10 7.20 6.62 0.98
CA LEU A 10 6.70 6.70 2.36
C LEU A 10 5.54 7.69 2.35
N ALA A 11 4.34 7.21 2.06
CA ALA A 11 3.15 7.97 2.41
C ALA A 11 3.06 8.00 3.94
N ALA A 12 3.55 9.05 4.55
CA ALA A 12 3.33 9.31 5.97
C ALA A 12 1.84 9.60 6.18
N ILE A 13 1.08 8.57 6.54
CA ILE A 13 -0.30 8.75 6.99
C ILE A 13 -0.22 9.36 8.39
N SER A 14 -0.25 10.68 8.48
CA SER A 14 -0.37 11.38 9.75
C SER A 14 -1.73 11.07 10.36
N VAL A 15 -1.72 10.19 11.35
CA VAL A 15 -2.89 9.84 12.15
C VAL A 15 -2.96 10.83 13.30
N THR A 16 -3.72 11.90 13.14
CA THR A 16 -4.05 12.78 14.28
C THR A 16 -4.97 12.02 15.23
N SER A 17 -4.54 11.86 16.48
CA SER A 17 -5.35 11.31 17.55
C SER A 17 -6.56 12.23 17.81
N LEU A 18 -7.76 11.65 17.88
CA LEU A 18 -8.98 12.33 18.23
C LEU A 18 -8.98 12.61 19.75
N LEU A 19 -8.77 13.88 20.13
CA LEU A 19 -9.15 14.33 21.48
C LEU A 19 -10.61 14.79 21.42
N PRO A 20 -11.50 14.29 22.29
CA PRO A 20 -12.92 14.67 22.26
C PRO A 20 -13.11 16.10 22.77
N ALA A 21 -13.67 16.97 21.94
CA ALA A 21 -14.34 18.17 22.42
C ALA A 21 -15.73 17.76 22.94
N ALA A 22 -16.15 18.40 24.02
CA ALA A 22 -17.31 18.08 24.85
C ALA A 22 -18.50 17.40 24.15
N VAL A 23 -18.84 16.20 24.61
CA VAL A 23 -20.03 15.45 24.22
C VAL A 23 -21.25 16.09 24.87
N ARG A 24 -22.19 16.61 24.07
CA ARG A 24 -23.54 16.87 24.56
C ARG A 24 -24.31 15.56 24.60
N THR A 25 -24.48 14.99 25.79
CA THR A 25 -25.31 13.81 26.02
C THR A 25 -26.77 14.21 26.09
N VAL A 26 -27.60 13.54 25.31
CA VAL A 26 -29.06 13.51 25.52
C VAL A 26 -29.34 12.42 26.55
N PRO A 27 -29.98 12.69 27.71
CA PRO A 27 -30.23 11.68 28.72
C PRO A 27 -31.36 10.73 28.28
N GLY A 28 -31.12 9.43 28.39
CA GLY A 28 -32.14 8.41 28.43
C GLY A 28 -32.30 7.56 27.17
N ALA A 29 -31.33 6.75 26.82
CA ALA A 29 -31.55 5.62 25.92
C ALA A 29 -30.88 4.35 26.49
N SER A 30 -31.72 3.37 26.78
CA SER A 30 -31.39 1.98 27.04
C SER A 30 -30.42 1.43 25.98
N ALA A 31 -29.62 0.43 26.31
CA ALA A 31 -28.50 -0.17 25.58
C ALA A 31 -28.79 -0.80 24.20
N ALA A 32 -29.68 -0.24 23.42
CA ALA A 32 -29.84 -0.53 21.99
C ALA A 32 -29.01 0.48 21.21
N THR A 33 -28.15 0.01 20.32
CA THR A 33 -27.28 0.77 19.44
C THR A 33 -28.09 1.71 18.52
N ALA A 34 -28.61 2.82 19.04
CA ALA A 34 -29.20 3.88 18.23
C ALA A 34 -28.09 4.55 17.41
N ALA A 35 -28.31 4.70 16.12
CA ALA A 35 -27.42 5.50 15.31
C ALA A 35 -27.45 6.94 15.80
N ALA A 36 -26.30 7.47 16.21
CA ALA A 36 -26.17 8.82 16.75
C ALA A 36 -25.18 9.62 15.89
N SER A 37 -25.35 10.93 15.91
CA SER A 37 -24.41 11.89 15.33
C SER A 37 -23.58 12.50 16.45
N ILE A 38 -22.24 12.41 16.33
CA ILE A 38 -21.30 13.08 17.25
C ILE A 38 -20.47 14.06 16.42
N LYS A 39 -20.48 15.33 16.81
CA LYS A 39 -19.65 16.36 16.21
C LYS A 39 -18.35 16.49 17.00
N PHE A 40 -17.22 16.28 16.34
CA PHE A 40 -15.89 16.55 16.84
C PHE A 40 -15.36 17.89 16.30
N ALA A 41 -14.27 18.41 16.86
CA ALA A 41 -13.65 19.63 16.37
C ALA A 41 -13.24 19.57 14.88
N ASN A 42 -12.88 18.39 14.41
CA ASN A 42 -12.35 18.15 13.06
C ASN A 42 -13.17 17.16 12.24
N GLY A 43 -14.42 16.89 12.61
CA GLY A 43 -15.23 15.95 11.84
C GLY A 43 -16.55 15.58 12.47
N VAL A 44 -17.33 14.76 11.75
CA VAL A 44 -18.65 14.27 12.19
C VAL A 44 -18.64 12.75 12.12
N TYR A 45 -19.04 12.12 13.21
CA TYR A 45 -19.33 10.69 13.28
C TYR A 45 -20.83 10.45 13.14
N LEU A 46 -21.17 9.41 12.37
CA LEU A 46 -22.53 8.88 12.25
C LEU A 46 -22.44 7.36 12.46
N GLY A 47 -23.14 6.84 13.45
CA GLY A 47 -23.13 5.39 13.70
C GLY A 47 -23.50 5.01 15.12
N ALA A 48 -23.19 3.76 15.48
CA ALA A 48 -23.47 3.19 16.79
C ALA A 48 -22.62 3.86 17.87
N VAL A 49 -23.18 4.10 19.04
CA VAL A 49 -22.57 4.78 20.17
C VAL A 49 -22.75 3.96 21.45
N LYS A 50 -21.71 3.89 22.27
CA LYS A 50 -21.75 3.32 23.61
C LYS A 50 -21.02 4.25 24.59
N ASN A 51 -21.67 4.61 25.68
CA ASN A 51 -21.15 5.54 26.70
C ASN A 51 -20.67 6.88 26.09
N GLY A 52 -21.42 7.44 25.13
CA GLY A 52 -21.08 8.70 24.47
C GLY A 52 -19.95 8.64 23.44
N LEU A 53 -19.36 7.46 23.17
CA LEU A 53 -18.26 7.29 22.24
C LEU A 53 -18.67 6.43 21.02
N PRO A 54 -18.08 6.64 19.83
CA PRO A 54 -18.20 5.73 18.69
C PRO A 54 -17.93 4.28 19.09
N HIS A 55 -18.89 3.37 18.77
CA HIS A 55 -18.77 1.96 19.11
C HIS A 55 -19.61 1.13 18.12
N GLY A 56 -19.05 0.01 17.60
CA GLY A 56 -19.71 -0.75 16.55
C GLY A 56 -19.55 -0.10 15.18
N LYS A 57 -20.51 -0.27 14.28
CA LYS A 57 -20.43 0.25 12.90
C LYS A 57 -20.71 1.76 12.84
N GLY A 58 -19.91 2.48 12.04
CA GLY A 58 -20.11 3.91 11.83
C GLY A 58 -19.24 4.50 10.72
N LYS A 59 -19.52 5.76 10.42
CA LYS A 59 -18.75 6.58 9.48
C LYS A 59 -18.25 7.82 10.18
N LEU A 60 -16.95 8.09 10.10
CA LEU A 60 -16.31 9.33 10.52
C LEU A 60 -15.90 10.11 9.29
N THR A 61 -16.38 11.33 9.15
CA THR A 61 -16.10 12.21 8.02
C THR A 61 -15.38 13.44 8.54
N TRP A 62 -14.14 13.68 8.08
CA TRP A 62 -13.37 14.90 8.37
C TRP A 62 -13.61 15.98 7.32
N SER A 63 -13.80 15.55 6.05
CA SER A 63 -14.20 16.39 4.91
C SER A 63 -14.86 15.51 3.85
N ASN A 64 -15.38 16.10 2.77
CA ASN A 64 -15.93 15.31 1.66
C ASN A 64 -14.91 14.35 1.04
N ASN A 65 -13.64 14.75 1.10
CA ASN A 65 -12.51 14.00 0.51
C ASN A 65 -11.70 13.21 1.54
N LYS A 66 -12.18 13.14 2.82
CA LYS A 66 -11.50 12.37 3.86
C LYS A 66 -12.51 11.75 4.82
N TRP A 67 -12.58 10.42 4.84
CA TRP A 67 -13.52 9.70 5.70
C TRP A 67 -13.03 8.29 6.03
N TYR A 68 -13.61 7.74 7.08
CA TYR A 68 -13.51 6.33 7.45
C TYR A 68 -14.90 5.75 7.63
N MET A 69 -15.12 4.53 7.19
CA MET A 69 -16.34 3.75 7.42
C MET A 69 -15.97 2.33 7.85
N GLY A 70 -16.44 1.91 9.01
CA GLY A 70 -16.07 0.61 9.56
C GLY A 70 -16.43 0.47 11.04
N ASP A 71 -15.69 -0.40 11.70
CA ASP A 71 -15.88 -0.71 13.12
C ASP A 71 -15.16 0.29 14.03
N PHE A 72 -15.78 0.57 15.18
CA PHE A 72 -15.23 1.40 16.25
C PHE A 72 -15.32 0.67 17.59
N VAL A 73 -14.31 0.87 18.43
CA VAL A 73 -14.27 0.41 19.82
C VAL A 73 -13.78 1.58 20.67
N GLN A 74 -14.62 2.02 21.62
CA GLN A 74 -14.30 3.12 22.55
C GLN A 74 -13.72 4.36 21.84
N GLY A 75 -14.39 4.83 20.78
CA GLY A 75 -14.01 6.01 20.04
C GLY A 75 -12.93 5.82 18.98
N LYS A 76 -12.29 4.65 18.92
CA LYS A 76 -11.18 4.37 18.00
C LYS A 76 -11.58 3.44 16.88
N ARG A 77 -11.04 3.65 15.68
CA ARG A 77 -11.19 2.71 14.56
C ARG A 77 -10.58 1.36 14.95
N SER A 78 -11.35 0.30 14.80
CA SER A 78 -10.95 -1.07 15.16
C SER A 78 -11.76 -2.06 14.32
N GLY A 79 -11.28 -3.30 14.15
CA GLY A 79 -11.97 -4.27 13.31
C GLY A 79 -11.84 -3.98 11.82
N ALA A 80 -12.87 -4.26 11.03
CA ALA A 80 -12.84 -4.04 9.59
C ALA A 80 -13.27 -2.61 9.21
N GLY A 81 -12.58 -1.99 8.25
CA GLY A 81 -12.97 -0.65 7.80
C GLY A 81 -12.25 -0.18 6.55
N LYS A 82 -12.91 0.79 5.90
CA LYS A 82 -12.40 1.47 4.71
C LYS A 82 -12.08 2.92 5.05
N TYR A 83 -10.86 3.34 4.74
CA TYR A 83 -10.42 4.72 4.81
C TYR A 83 -10.26 5.28 3.41
N TYR A 84 -10.66 6.51 3.22
CA TYR A 84 -10.49 7.28 1.99
C TYR A 84 -9.87 8.63 2.33
N ASN A 85 -8.88 9.03 1.55
CA ASN A 85 -8.29 10.36 1.61
C ASN A 85 -7.91 10.81 0.21
N GLU A 86 -8.36 12.00 -0.18
CA GLU A 86 -7.97 12.65 -1.41
C GLU A 86 -7.58 14.08 -1.10
N TYR A 87 -6.43 14.51 -1.62
CA TYR A 87 -5.94 15.88 -1.43
C TYR A 87 -5.15 16.30 -2.65
N ILE A 88 -5.02 17.61 -2.82
CA ILE A 88 -4.17 18.22 -3.84
C ILE A 88 -2.87 18.63 -3.15
N SER A 89 -1.73 18.21 -3.69
CA SER A 89 -0.38 18.59 -3.25
C SER A 89 0.00 19.99 -3.75
N GLU A 90 1.09 20.54 -3.24
CA GLU A 90 1.58 21.89 -3.61
C GLU A 90 1.91 22.01 -5.11
N ASP A 91 2.28 20.92 -5.77
CA ASP A 91 2.53 20.86 -7.21
C ASP A 91 1.25 20.68 -8.04
N GLY A 92 0.07 20.74 -7.42
CA GLY A 92 -1.24 20.67 -8.06
C GLY A 92 -1.73 19.26 -8.37
N ARG A 93 -0.98 18.22 -8.03
CA ARG A 93 -1.37 16.83 -8.25
C ARG A 93 -2.42 16.37 -7.26
N THR A 94 -3.39 15.61 -7.74
CA THR A 94 -4.37 14.94 -6.87
C THR A 94 -3.82 13.59 -6.41
N HIS A 95 -3.74 13.42 -5.09
CA HIS A 95 -3.38 12.17 -4.44
C HIS A 95 -4.62 11.52 -3.84
N ARG A 96 -4.90 10.27 -4.23
CA ARG A 96 -6.00 9.48 -3.69
C ARG A 96 -5.47 8.21 -3.03
N THR A 97 -5.70 8.12 -1.73
CA THR A 97 -5.35 6.94 -0.92
C THR A 97 -6.62 6.24 -0.44
N VAL A 98 -6.72 4.94 -0.66
CA VAL A 98 -7.79 4.10 -0.12
C VAL A 98 -7.18 2.92 0.60
N TYR A 99 -7.52 2.74 1.88
CA TYR A 99 -7.22 1.52 2.60
C TYR A 99 -8.51 0.76 2.94
N ASN A 100 -8.52 -0.53 2.65
CA ASN A 100 -9.61 -1.43 3.03
C ASN A 100 -9.01 -2.65 3.74
N GLY A 101 -9.29 -2.81 5.02
CA GLY A 101 -8.65 -3.85 5.81
C GLY A 101 -8.93 -3.74 7.30
N ALA A 102 -8.11 -4.44 8.07
CA ALA A 102 -8.22 -4.49 9.52
C ALA A 102 -7.58 -3.26 10.19
N TRP A 103 -8.19 -2.84 11.29
CA TRP A 103 -7.79 -1.70 12.10
C TRP A 103 -7.66 -2.10 13.58
N LYS A 104 -6.75 -1.49 14.29
CA LYS A 104 -6.60 -1.61 15.74
C LYS A 104 -6.13 -0.28 16.32
N ASN A 105 -6.92 0.30 17.26
CA ASN A 105 -6.58 1.55 17.93
C ASN A 105 -6.18 2.68 16.96
N ASP A 106 -7.02 2.97 15.94
CA ASP A 106 -6.79 3.97 14.90
C ASP A 106 -5.65 3.68 13.91
N GLN A 107 -5.04 2.51 13.97
CA GLN A 107 -3.95 2.11 13.09
C GLN A 107 -4.37 0.97 12.16
N MET A 108 -3.87 0.99 10.92
CA MET A 108 -3.94 -0.16 10.02
C MET A 108 -3.16 -1.32 10.66
N SER A 109 -3.82 -2.46 10.85
CA SER A 109 -3.25 -3.61 11.57
C SER A 109 -3.94 -4.90 11.12
N GLY A 110 -3.17 -5.93 10.77
CA GLY A 110 -3.67 -7.16 10.17
C GLY A 110 -3.80 -7.06 8.67
N THR A 111 -4.58 -7.94 8.06
CA THR A 111 -4.69 -8.03 6.60
C THR A 111 -5.44 -6.84 6.00
N GLY A 112 -4.91 -6.29 4.90
CA GLY A 112 -5.54 -5.18 4.21
C GLY A 112 -4.99 -4.95 2.81
N THR A 113 -5.64 -4.02 2.11
CA THR A 113 -5.24 -3.51 0.80
C THR A 113 -5.22 -2.00 0.83
N LEU A 114 -4.09 -1.42 0.47
CA LEU A 114 -3.87 0.01 0.29
C LEU A 114 -3.69 0.28 -1.20
N THR A 115 -4.42 1.25 -1.73
CA THR A 115 -4.21 1.77 -3.08
C THR A 115 -3.87 3.24 -3.01
N ASP A 116 -2.87 3.65 -3.80
CA ASP A 116 -2.46 5.04 -3.96
C ASP A 116 -2.45 5.41 -5.44
N LYS A 117 -3.13 6.50 -5.78
CA LYS A 117 -3.22 7.01 -7.15
C LYS A 117 -2.85 8.48 -7.19
N VAL A 118 -1.98 8.83 -8.13
CA VAL A 118 -1.57 10.22 -8.38
C VAL A 118 -2.03 10.63 -9.78
N THR A 119 -2.70 11.77 -9.85
CA THR A 119 -3.27 12.32 -11.07
C THR A 119 -2.78 13.75 -11.27
N GLU A 120 -2.29 14.08 -12.46
CA GLU A 120 -1.92 15.44 -12.84
C GLU A 120 -3.13 16.37 -12.89
N PRO A 121 -2.95 17.70 -12.84
CA PRO A 121 -4.04 18.66 -13.02
C PRO A 121 -4.80 18.50 -14.35
N THR A 122 -4.14 17.93 -15.36
CA THR A 122 -4.74 17.58 -16.68
C THR A 122 -5.73 16.41 -16.62
N GLY A 123 -5.77 15.67 -15.49
CA GLY A 123 -6.55 14.45 -15.34
C GLY A 123 -5.79 13.17 -15.70
N GLU A 124 -4.55 13.29 -16.18
CA GLU A 124 -3.71 12.12 -16.49
C GLU A 124 -3.24 11.42 -15.22
N VAL A 125 -3.35 10.10 -15.17
CA VAL A 125 -2.84 9.29 -14.06
C VAL A 125 -1.36 9.01 -14.28
N VAL A 126 -0.52 9.54 -13.41
CA VAL A 126 0.95 9.39 -13.51
C VAL A 126 1.53 8.33 -12.59
N SER A 127 0.77 7.89 -11.59
CA SER A 127 1.14 6.77 -10.74
C SER A 127 -0.10 6.10 -10.16
N ASN A 128 -0.09 4.78 -10.13
CA ASN A 128 -1.12 3.97 -9.51
C ASN A 128 -0.46 2.76 -8.83
N ALA A 129 -0.74 2.56 -7.55
CA ALA A 129 -0.10 1.52 -6.76
C ALA A 129 -1.12 0.74 -5.94
N ILE A 130 -0.85 -0.53 -5.74
CA ILE A 130 -1.57 -1.42 -4.83
C ILE A 130 -0.59 -2.13 -3.90
N THR A 131 -0.88 -2.10 -2.61
CA THR A 131 -0.16 -2.83 -1.58
C THR A 131 -1.15 -3.71 -0.84
N THR A 132 -0.91 -5.01 -0.79
CA THR A 132 -1.80 -5.96 -0.12
C THR A 132 -1.01 -6.91 0.77
N GLY A 133 -1.60 -7.30 1.91
CA GLY A 133 -0.97 -8.21 2.87
C GLY A 133 -1.14 -7.75 4.30
N GLU A 134 -0.14 -7.99 5.14
CA GLU A 134 -0.17 -7.68 6.56
C GLU A 134 0.35 -6.28 6.86
N PHE A 135 -0.40 -5.56 7.66
CA PHE A 135 -0.05 -4.25 8.19
C PHE A 135 0.12 -4.31 9.72
N GLY A 136 0.95 -3.44 10.27
CA GLY A 136 1.11 -3.26 11.70
C GLY A 136 1.56 -1.85 12.00
N SER A 137 0.82 -1.14 12.87
CA SER A 137 1.10 0.26 13.23
C SER A 137 1.23 1.18 11.99
N ASN A 138 0.29 1.05 11.04
CA ASN A 138 0.26 1.78 9.75
C ASN A 138 1.39 1.44 8.78
N VAL A 139 2.22 0.44 9.07
CA VAL A 139 3.34 0.03 8.21
C VAL A 139 3.03 -1.31 7.56
N TRP A 140 3.23 -1.42 6.25
CA TRP A 140 3.19 -2.69 5.54
C TRP A 140 4.34 -3.60 6.00
N LYS A 141 4.01 -4.80 6.45
CA LYS A 141 4.95 -5.78 7.02
C LYS A 141 5.29 -6.88 6.05
N SER A 142 4.28 -7.42 5.35
CA SER A 142 4.48 -8.52 4.38
C SER A 142 3.33 -8.55 3.37
N GLY A 143 3.56 -9.22 2.24
CA GLY A 143 2.61 -9.35 1.15
C GLY A 143 3.18 -8.87 -0.18
N TYR A 144 2.39 -8.16 -0.96
CA TYR A 144 2.72 -7.72 -2.31
C TYR A 144 2.48 -6.22 -2.49
N GLN A 145 3.36 -5.60 -3.24
CA GLN A 145 3.18 -4.23 -3.74
C GLN A 145 3.47 -4.22 -5.24
N VAL A 146 2.60 -3.56 -5.98
CA VAL A 146 2.78 -3.29 -7.41
C VAL A 146 2.50 -1.81 -7.65
N MET A 147 3.38 -1.15 -8.35
CA MET A 147 3.21 0.23 -8.78
C MET A 147 3.41 0.30 -10.30
N HIS A 148 2.52 1.02 -10.95
CA HIS A 148 2.61 1.44 -12.35
C HIS A 148 2.75 2.95 -12.37
N ALA A 149 3.75 3.48 -13.03
CA ALA A 149 4.01 4.92 -13.07
C ALA A 149 4.48 5.33 -14.48
N VAL A 150 4.33 6.62 -14.80
CA VAL A 150 4.96 7.21 -15.99
C VAL A 150 6.46 7.32 -15.73
N ALA A 151 7.18 6.24 -16.04
CA ALA A 151 8.63 6.08 -15.81
C ALA A 151 9.18 5.00 -16.75
N ASP A 152 10.48 4.84 -16.80
CA ASP A 152 11.16 3.76 -17.51
C ASP A 152 12.17 3.08 -16.56
N PRO A 153 11.92 1.84 -16.16
CA PRO A 153 10.75 1.02 -16.46
C PRO A 153 9.47 1.49 -15.73
N ASP A 154 8.33 1.22 -16.33
CA ASP A 154 7.01 1.71 -15.89
C ASP A 154 6.43 0.95 -14.70
N TYR A 155 6.88 -0.29 -14.44
CA TYR A 155 6.43 -1.09 -13.31
C TYR A 155 7.52 -1.37 -12.29
N SER A 156 7.10 -1.35 -11.00
CA SER A 156 7.84 -1.97 -9.91
C SER A 156 6.97 -2.96 -9.16
N PHE A 157 7.55 -4.09 -8.80
CA PHE A 157 6.93 -5.21 -8.11
C PHE A 157 7.74 -5.55 -6.87
N MET A 158 7.09 -5.71 -5.73
CA MET A 158 7.74 -6.12 -4.49
C MET A 158 6.91 -7.18 -3.77
N TYR A 159 7.57 -8.26 -3.37
CA TYR A 159 7.08 -9.24 -2.41
C TYR A 159 7.97 -9.25 -1.17
N LYS A 160 7.34 -9.34 -0.01
CA LYS A 160 8.03 -9.48 1.27
C LYS A 160 7.24 -10.47 2.14
N GLY A 161 7.89 -11.56 2.56
CA GLY A 161 7.24 -12.55 3.42
C GLY A 161 8.10 -13.80 3.60
N ASN A 162 7.90 -14.51 4.71
CA ASN A 162 8.58 -15.78 5.02
C ASN A 162 10.12 -15.72 4.85
N GLY A 163 10.72 -14.59 5.31
CA GLY A 163 12.17 -14.38 5.19
C GLY A 163 12.65 -14.16 3.75
N THR A 164 11.74 -13.98 2.79
CA THR A 164 12.05 -13.74 1.38
C THR A 164 11.60 -12.34 0.97
N THR A 165 12.44 -11.65 0.19
CA THR A 165 12.08 -10.42 -0.51
C THR A 165 12.40 -10.60 -1.99
N ILE A 166 11.46 -10.21 -2.85
CA ILE A 166 11.62 -10.15 -4.30
C ILE A 166 11.28 -8.73 -4.72
N SER A 167 12.19 -8.06 -5.40
CA SER A 167 11.93 -6.76 -6.03
C SER A 167 12.29 -6.85 -7.51
N ILE A 168 11.38 -6.39 -8.36
CA ILE A 168 11.52 -6.39 -9.82
C ILE A 168 11.17 -5.01 -10.32
N TRP A 169 11.96 -4.51 -11.26
CA TRP A 169 11.64 -3.37 -12.09
C TRP A 169 11.60 -3.84 -13.53
N GLY A 170 10.59 -3.43 -14.28
CA GLY A 170 10.40 -3.90 -15.65
C GLY A 170 9.09 -3.40 -16.24
N THR A 171 8.67 -4.02 -17.32
CA THR A 171 7.39 -3.80 -17.97
C THR A 171 6.41 -4.92 -17.60
N ASN A 172 5.11 -4.63 -17.70
CA ASN A 172 4.09 -5.65 -17.50
C ASN A 172 4.05 -6.60 -18.71
N GLY A 173 4.46 -7.85 -18.49
CA GLY A 173 4.49 -8.90 -19.50
C GLY A 173 4.53 -10.27 -18.83
N SER A 174 4.97 -11.32 -19.51
CA SER A 174 5.19 -12.61 -18.88
C SER A 174 6.42 -12.55 -17.97
N LEU A 175 6.22 -12.14 -16.71
CA LEU A 175 7.30 -12.02 -15.73
C LEU A 175 8.04 -13.35 -15.52
N LEU A 176 7.33 -14.49 -15.55
CA LEU A 176 7.95 -15.80 -15.41
C LEU A 176 8.86 -16.13 -16.60
N GLN A 177 8.46 -15.80 -17.81
CA GLN A 177 9.29 -15.98 -18.99
C GLN A 177 10.54 -15.10 -18.93
N GLN A 178 10.36 -13.81 -18.67
CA GLN A 178 11.46 -12.85 -18.52
C GLN A 178 12.42 -13.25 -17.39
N TRP A 179 11.89 -13.77 -16.27
CA TRP A 179 12.71 -14.33 -15.18
C TRP A 179 13.57 -15.52 -15.64
N LYS A 180 12.98 -16.47 -16.38
CA LYS A 180 13.69 -17.64 -16.95
C LYS A 180 14.72 -17.25 -18.00
N GLU A 181 14.47 -16.19 -18.75
CA GLU A 181 15.39 -15.66 -19.76
C GLU A 181 16.50 -14.79 -19.13
N GLY A 182 16.26 -14.21 -17.95
CA GLY A 182 17.17 -13.30 -17.29
C GLY A 182 17.24 -11.93 -17.96
N ASN A 183 16.10 -11.47 -18.53
CA ASN A 183 15.98 -10.22 -19.28
C ASN A 183 15.08 -9.19 -18.61
N LEU A 184 14.68 -9.39 -17.35
CA LEU A 184 14.03 -8.36 -16.55
C LEU A 184 14.98 -7.16 -16.37
N PHE A 185 14.45 -5.95 -16.38
CA PHE A 185 15.23 -4.72 -16.27
C PHE A 185 16.15 -4.72 -15.03
N ARG A 186 15.59 -5.04 -13.87
CA ARG A 186 16.32 -5.24 -12.61
C ARG A 186 15.60 -6.25 -11.74
N VAL A 187 16.36 -7.11 -11.09
CA VAL A 187 15.86 -8.04 -10.08
C VAL A 187 16.74 -7.96 -8.83
N GLN A 188 16.10 -7.93 -7.67
CA GLN A 188 16.73 -8.18 -6.38
C GLN A 188 15.97 -9.30 -5.69
N TYR A 189 16.68 -10.30 -5.22
CA TYR A 189 16.18 -11.44 -4.46
C TYR A 189 16.98 -11.61 -3.19
N GLN A 190 16.28 -11.73 -2.07
CA GLN A 190 16.89 -12.05 -0.78
C GLN A 190 16.09 -13.16 -0.09
N LYS A 191 16.77 -14.18 0.43
CA LYS A 191 16.20 -15.21 1.30
C LYS A 191 17.25 -15.63 2.34
N GLY A 192 17.01 -15.29 3.60
CA GLY A 192 18.00 -15.45 4.65
C GLY A 192 19.30 -14.70 4.31
N GLN A 193 20.42 -15.45 4.26
CA GLN A 193 21.76 -14.91 3.89
C GLN A 193 21.99 -14.85 2.37
N VAL A 194 21.09 -15.42 1.57
CA VAL A 194 21.25 -15.41 0.12
C VAL A 194 20.77 -14.10 -0.43
N TYR A 195 21.65 -13.34 -1.07
CA TYR A 195 21.31 -12.15 -1.84
C TYR A 195 21.75 -12.33 -3.29
N LYS A 196 20.86 -12.03 -4.24
CA LYS A 196 21.11 -12.07 -5.68
C LYS A 196 20.50 -10.83 -6.32
N GLU A 197 21.29 -10.20 -7.19
CA GLU A 197 20.88 -9.01 -7.93
C GLU A 197 21.46 -9.05 -9.34
N TYR A 198 20.71 -8.53 -10.30
CA TYR A 198 21.24 -8.13 -11.60
C TYR A 198 20.48 -6.96 -12.19
N TRP A 199 21.13 -6.26 -13.11
CA TRP A 199 20.59 -5.24 -13.99
C TRP A 199 20.80 -5.70 -15.44
N ILE A 200 19.87 -5.35 -16.33
CA ILE A 200 19.98 -5.70 -17.76
C ILE A 200 21.19 -5.00 -18.42
N PHE A 201 21.59 -3.84 -17.93
CA PHE A 201 22.69 -3.07 -18.54
C PHE A 201 24.05 -3.78 -18.49
N PRO A 202 24.94 -3.47 -19.45
CA PRO A 202 26.32 -3.93 -19.43
C PRO A 202 27.02 -3.58 -18.11
N THR A 203 27.94 -4.40 -17.69
CA THR A 203 28.82 -4.19 -16.54
C THR A 203 30.12 -3.53 -16.99
N GLU A 204 30.83 -2.88 -16.05
CA GLU A 204 32.08 -2.19 -16.36
C GLU A 204 33.29 -3.13 -16.31
N THR A 205 33.18 -4.25 -15.57
CA THR A 205 34.28 -5.19 -15.39
C THR A 205 33.85 -6.64 -15.64
N ALA A 206 34.80 -7.48 -15.99
CA ALA A 206 34.61 -8.93 -16.15
C ALA A 206 34.17 -9.61 -14.83
N ALA A 207 34.60 -9.06 -13.68
CA ALA A 207 34.20 -9.58 -12.37
C ALA A 207 32.72 -9.32 -12.08
N GLU A 208 32.22 -8.12 -12.39
CA GLU A 208 30.80 -7.74 -12.28
C GLU A 208 29.94 -8.58 -13.23
N GLU A 209 30.39 -8.78 -14.48
CA GLU A 209 29.67 -9.61 -15.43
C GLU A 209 29.59 -11.06 -14.95
N LYS A 210 30.67 -11.63 -14.40
CA LYS A 210 30.68 -12.97 -13.79
C LYS A 210 29.68 -13.07 -12.63
N ALA A 211 29.61 -12.05 -11.75
CA ALA A 211 28.67 -11.98 -10.62
C ALA A 211 27.21 -11.85 -11.09
N LYS A 212 26.96 -11.02 -12.11
CA LYS A 212 25.66 -10.87 -12.77
C LYS A 212 25.18 -12.20 -13.35
N GLN A 213 26.03 -12.88 -14.13
CA GLN A 213 25.70 -14.18 -14.73
C GLN A 213 25.48 -15.26 -13.67
N ALA A 214 26.20 -15.23 -12.55
CA ALA A 214 25.96 -16.13 -11.42
C ALA A 214 24.61 -15.86 -10.75
N SER A 215 24.21 -14.60 -10.61
CA SER A 215 22.90 -14.21 -10.10
C SER A 215 21.78 -14.67 -11.03
N ILE A 216 21.91 -14.44 -12.33
CA ILE A 216 20.92 -14.88 -13.34
C ILE A 216 20.77 -16.42 -13.31
N ARG A 217 21.86 -17.19 -13.29
CA ARG A 217 21.79 -18.65 -13.19
C ARG A 217 21.09 -19.11 -11.92
N TYR A 218 21.39 -18.51 -10.78
CA TYR A 218 20.71 -18.83 -9.52
C TYR A 218 19.21 -18.57 -9.61
N LEU A 219 18.80 -17.40 -10.12
CA LEU A 219 17.41 -17.00 -10.24
C LEU A 219 16.63 -17.92 -11.20
N LYS A 220 17.25 -18.33 -12.32
CA LYS A 220 16.66 -19.31 -13.23
C LYS A 220 16.40 -20.65 -12.54
N ASN A 221 17.32 -21.11 -11.71
CA ASN A 221 17.18 -22.38 -10.98
C ASN A 221 16.05 -22.37 -9.94
N ILE A 222 15.69 -21.20 -9.40
CA ILE A 222 14.58 -21.06 -8.46
C ILE A 222 13.27 -20.56 -9.11
N ALA A 223 13.19 -20.59 -10.44
CA ALA A 223 12.02 -20.05 -11.17
C ALA A 223 10.69 -20.67 -10.74
N SER A 224 10.66 -21.99 -10.42
CA SER A 224 9.46 -22.66 -9.90
C SER A 224 9.03 -22.13 -8.53
N GLN A 225 9.98 -21.74 -7.68
CA GLN A 225 9.69 -21.13 -6.37
C GLN A 225 9.22 -19.68 -6.52
N ALA A 226 9.73 -18.95 -7.50
CA ALA A 226 9.34 -17.56 -7.80
C ALA A 226 7.98 -17.49 -8.52
N ALA A 227 7.61 -18.51 -9.32
CA ALA A 227 6.43 -18.50 -10.19
C ALA A 227 5.12 -18.04 -9.52
N PRO A 228 4.75 -18.51 -8.30
CA PRO A 228 3.52 -18.05 -7.65
C PRO A 228 3.55 -16.54 -7.34
N HIS A 229 4.72 -15.99 -7.00
CA HIS A 229 4.87 -14.57 -6.72
C HIS A 229 4.77 -13.74 -8.00
N LEU A 230 5.41 -14.20 -9.09
CA LEU A 230 5.37 -13.54 -10.39
C LEU A 230 3.94 -13.50 -10.96
N ALA A 231 3.20 -14.62 -10.87
CA ALA A 231 1.79 -14.67 -11.26
C ALA A 231 0.91 -13.71 -10.43
N LYS A 232 1.20 -13.58 -9.11
CA LYS A 232 0.49 -12.63 -8.25
C LYS A 232 0.81 -11.18 -8.63
N PHE A 233 2.02 -10.85 -9.00
CA PHE A 233 2.40 -9.54 -9.52
C PHE A 233 1.62 -9.19 -10.80
N GLU A 234 1.57 -10.11 -11.77
CA GLU A 234 0.80 -9.92 -13.01
C GLU A 234 -0.71 -9.73 -12.74
N GLN A 235 -1.26 -10.47 -11.77
CA GLN A 235 -2.65 -10.29 -11.34
C GLN A 235 -2.91 -8.89 -10.76
N LEU A 236 -2.00 -8.39 -9.92
CA LEU A 236 -2.12 -7.07 -9.27
C LEU A 236 -1.86 -5.94 -10.27
N ALA A 237 -0.95 -6.13 -11.22
CA ALA A 237 -0.65 -5.14 -12.27
C ALA A 237 -1.90 -4.76 -13.08
N LYS A 238 -2.83 -5.70 -13.29
CA LYS A 238 -4.13 -5.44 -13.97
C LYS A 238 -5.04 -4.48 -13.18
N GLN A 239 -4.76 -4.26 -11.89
CA GLN A 239 -5.56 -3.40 -11.01
C GLN A 239 -5.02 -1.98 -10.89
N VAL A 240 -3.87 -1.69 -11.48
CA VAL A 240 -3.19 -0.39 -11.41
C VAL A 240 -2.97 0.24 -12.79
N PRO A 241 -4.00 0.38 -13.66
CA PRO A 241 -3.84 1.05 -14.95
C PRO A 241 -3.54 2.54 -14.77
N LEU A 242 -2.85 3.16 -15.75
CA LEU A 242 -2.67 4.62 -15.85
C LEU A 242 -3.74 5.27 -16.73
N LYS A 243 -4.59 4.49 -17.39
CA LYS A 243 -5.68 4.97 -18.26
C LYS A 243 -7.03 4.53 -17.71
#